data_739037cbbc9fc28240f827f4ecc3d566
#
_entry.id   739037cbbc9fc28240f827f4ecc3d566
#
_cell.length_a   1.000
_cell.length_b   1.000
_cell.length_c   1.000
_cell.angle_alpha   90.00
_cell.angle_beta   90.00
_cell.angle_gamma   90.00
#
_symmetry.space_group_name_H-M   'P 1'
#
loop_
_entity.id
_entity.type
_entity.pdbx_description
1 polymer ?
#
loop_
_entity_poly.entity_id
_entity_poly.type
_entity_poly.pdbx_seq_one_letter_code
_entity_poly.pdbx_strand_id
1 'polypeptide(L)'
;IYTGEDTLSLHDALPIFSYSVGTERANYADMNDNVTYVNRYEQSKGNSQLKTAITHSLSYLLMYKSLFLTLNYDYVYRPLLPVIYSLEGNSAVTVSSQDNLSHRQALSAMLNWRNTYKCYTASLTGFFQKSIMHYPGIDGTTFHDGHPSTILNFDNDFKLPKHFLLSLSWQQVWGGYMESINVKSSSSVNLSIKKSFLNDRLRLSLDGYDIFNGDRNRACRQIYNVRSSFNTKYETRKVGLTLTYRFHKIKERENQTSAEVEMKRLGIPEE
;
A
#
# COMPACT_ATOMS: atom_id res chain seq x y z
N ILE A 1 -42.54 -21.53 -16.84
CA ILE A 1 -41.57 -20.81 -17.70
C ILE A 1 -41.21 -19.55 -16.93
N TYR A 2 -40.10 -19.61 -16.16
CA TYR A 2 -39.51 -18.46 -15.52
C TYR A 2 -38.41 -17.95 -16.46
N THR A 3 -38.67 -16.89 -17.17
CA THR A 3 -37.65 -16.07 -17.83
C THR A 3 -37.31 -14.92 -16.88
N GLY A 4 -36.42 -15.17 -15.95
CA GLY A 4 -35.76 -14.12 -15.21
C GLY A 4 -34.65 -13.54 -16.07
N GLU A 5 -34.94 -12.52 -16.85
CA GLU A 5 -33.90 -11.61 -17.37
C GLU A 5 -33.33 -10.84 -16.18
N ASP A 6 -32.16 -11.26 -15.69
CA ASP A 6 -31.33 -10.45 -14.86
C ASP A 6 -30.87 -9.22 -15.69
N THR A 7 -31.75 -8.24 -15.83
CA THR A 7 -31.36 -6.92 -16.27
C THR A 7 -30.39 -6.39 -15.23
N LEU A 8 -29.09 -6.41 -15.54
CA LEU A 8 -28.05 -5.73 -14.79
C LEU A 8 -28.46 -4.25 -14.66
N SER A 9 -29.07 -3.95 -13.53
CA SER A 9 -29.46 -2.58 -13.21
C SER A 9 -28.18 -1.74 -13.07
N LEU A 10 -28.07 -0.65 -13.81
CA LEU A 10 -26.99 0.35 -13.67
C LEU A 10 -26.87 0.87 -12.24
N HIS A 11 -27.83 0.61 -11.37
CA HIS A 11 -27.84 0.98 -9.96
C HIS A 11 -26.87 0.17 -9.09
N ASP A 12 -26.35 -0.98 -9.57
CA ASP A 12 -25.44 -1.82 -8.83
C ASP A 12 -23.95 -1.43 -9.01
N ALA A 13 -23.64 -0.58 -9.96
CA ALA A 13 -22.29 -0.11 -10.25
C ALA A 13 -22.21 1.42 -10.14
N LEU A 14 -21.30 1.93 -9.33
CA LEU A 14 -21.05 3.37 -9.17
C LEU A 14 -19.68 3.72 -9.76
N PRO A 15 -19.61 4.14 -11.04
CA PRO A 15 -18.39 4.69 -11.61
C PRO A 15 -18.25 6.16 -11.19
N ILE A 16 -17.11 6.51 -10.63
CA ILE A 16 -16.77 7.89 -10.25
C ILE A 16 -15.50 8.30 -10.98
N PHE A 17 -15.57 9.38 -11.74
CA PHE A 17 -14.41 10.01 -12.32
C PHE A 17 -14.08 11.28 -11.56
N SER A 18 -12.81 11.49 -11.28
CA SER A 18 -12.32 12.72 -10.70
C SER A 18 -11.05 13.20 -11.38
N TYR A 19 -10.95 14.50 -11.56
CA TYR A 19 -9.75 15.16 -12.01
C TYR A 19 -9.38 16.24 -11.01
N SER A 20 -8.10 16.27 -10.63
CA SER A 20 -7.60 17.27 -9.71
C SER A 20 -6.24 17.79 -10.16
N VAL A 21 -5.94 19.02 -9.77
CA VAL A 21 -4.64 19.64 -9.95
C VAL A 21 -4.12 20.02 -8.58
N GLY A 22 -2.93 19.54 -8.24
CA GLY A 22 -2.25 19.82 -6.99
C GLY A 22 -0.90 20.47 -7.23
N THR A 23 -0.38 21.14 -6.22
CA THR A 23 0.98 21.69 -6.24
C THR A 23 1.73 21.22 -5.00
N GLU A 24 2.99 20.84 -5.19
CA GLU A 24 3.91 20.49 -4.11
C GLU A 24 5.10 21.44 -4.13
N ARG A 25 5.33 22.11 -3.02
CA ARG A 25 6.46 23.02 -2.84
C ARG A 25 7.53 22.33 -2.01
N ALA A 26 8.79 22.52 -2.41
CA ALA A 26 9.90 22.11 -1.57
C ALA A 26 9.82 22.79 -0.20
N ASN A 27 10.19 22.08 0.84
CA ASN A 27 10.28 22.68 2.16
C ASN A 27 11.54 23.55 2.26
N TYR A 28 11.59 24.45 3.25
CA TYR A 28 12.73 25.36 3.41
C TYR A 28 14.05 24.64 3.71
N ALA A 29 13.99 23.50 4.37
CA ALA A 29 15.20 22.72 4.65
C ALA A 29 15.81 22.15 3.36
N ASP A 30 14.97 21.70 2.42
CA ASP A 30 15.41 21.18 1.11
C ASP A 30 15.96 22.29 0.20
N MET A 31 15.60 23.54 0.45
CA MET A 31 16.06 24.70 -0.31
C MET A 31 17.30 25.37 0.31
N ASN A 32 17.74 24.95 1.49
CA ASN A 32 18.87 25.55 2.18
C ASN A 32 20.19 25.00 1.63
N ASP A 33 20.95 25.82 0.94
CA ASP A 33 22.25 25.46 0.33
C ASP A 33 23.36 25.17 1.34
N ASN A 34 23.14 25.31 2.64
CA ASN A 34 24.12 25.00 3.66
C ASN A 34 24.42 23.49 3.70
N VAL A 35 25.68 23.17 3.79
CA VAL A 35 26.13 21.77 3.91
C VAL A 35 26.03 21.33 5.37
N THR A 36 25.32 20.26 5.60
CA THR A 36 25.21 19.56 6.89
C THR A 36 26.01 18.26 6.82
N TYR A 37 26.93 18.04 7.72
CA TYR A 37 27.73 16.81 7.82
C TYR A 37 26.96 15.79 8.66
N VAL A 38 26.49 14.70 8.03
CA VAL A 38 25.85 13.57 8.72
C VAL A 38 26.92 12.69 9.37
N ASN A 39 27.97 12.40 8.61
CA ASN A 39 29.20 11.72 9.07
C ASN A 39 30.35 12.04 8.12
N ARG A 40 31.51 11.39 8.31
CA ARG A 40 32.72 11.68 7.50
C ARG A 40 32.55 11.32 6.00
N TYR A 41 31.56 10.49 5.64
CA TYR A 41 31.32 10.00 4.28
C TYR A 41 30.02 10.48 3.70
N GLU A 42 29.21 11.21 4.48
CA GLU A 42 27.89 11.63 4.07
C GLU A 42 27.61 13.07 4.47
N GLN A 43 27.16 13.83 3.51
CA GLN A 43 26.72 15.21 3.65
C GLN A 43 25.28 15.34 3.17
N SER A 44 24.57 16.31 3.69
CA SER A 44 23.27 16.74 3.19
C SER A 44 23.37 18.20 2.79
N LYS A 45 22.84 18.52 1.60
CA LYS A 45 22.81 19.88 1.06
C LYS A 45 21.48 20.11 0.39
N GLY A 46 20.81 21.20 0.71
CA GLY A 46 19.60 21.59 -0.02
C GLY A 46 19.92 22.17 -1.39
N ASN A 47 18.88 22.50 -2.15
CA ASN A 47 18.96 23.08 -3.48
C ASN A 47 18.01 24.27 -3.57
N SER A 48 18.55 25.49 -3.55
CA SER A 48 17.79 26.72 -3.60
C SER A 48 17.08 26.95 -4.95
N GLN A 49 17.43 26.18 -5.99
CA GLN A 49 16.84 26.26 -7.33
C GLN A 49 15.58 25.40 -7.49
N LEU A 50 15.14 24.73 -6.42
CA LEU A 50 13.94 23.88 -6.47
C LEU A 50 12.70 24.67 -6.86
N LYS A 51 11.94 24.10 -7.79
CA LYS A 51 10.70 24.65 -8.33
C LYS A 51 9.52 23.86 -7.84
N THR A 52 8.38 24.51 -7.73
CA THR A 52 7.11 23.88 -7.36
C THR A 52 6.75 22.79 -8.38
N ALA A 53 6.43 21.61 -7.90
CA ALA A 53 5.87 20.54 -8.71
C ALA A 53 4.36 20.79 -8.92
N ILE A 54 3.85 20.42 -10.09
CA ILE A 54 2.43 20.49 -10.42
C ILE A 54 1.97 19.10 -10.81
N THR A 55 0.97 18.59 -10.13
CA THR A 55 0.42 17.25 -10.36
C THR A 55 -0.98 17.37 -10.95
N HIS A 56 -1.20 16.72 -12.08
CA HIS A 56 -2.50 16.48 -12.68
C HIS A 56 -2.87 15.02 -12.43
N SER A 57 -3.94 14.80 -11.68
CA SER A 57 -4.41 13.46 -11.30
C SER A 57 -5.77 13.18 -11.93
N LEU A 58 -5.87 12.07 -12.64
CA LEU A 58 -7.12 11.50 -13.13
C LEU A 58 -7.38 10.19 -12.38
N SER A 59 -8.51 10.10 -11.71
CA SER A 59 -8.91 8.92 -10.94
C SER A 59 -10.23 8.37 -11.46
N TYR A 60 -10.31 7.06 -11.54
CA TYR A 60 -11.53 6.31 -11.81
C TYR A 60 -11.76 5.30 -10.69
N LEU A 61 -12.90 5.39 -10.04
CA LEU A 61 -13.36 4.45 -9.03
C LEU A 61 -14.59 3.71 -9.56
N LEU A 62 -14.52 2.39 -9.55
CA LEU A 62 -15.66 1.50 -9.82
C LEU A 62 -15.96 0.70 -8.58
N MET A 63 -17.20 0.81 -8.11
CA MET A 63 -17.75 -0.04 -7.06
C MET A 63 -18.85 -0.89 -7.66
N TYR A 64 -18.71 -2.23 -7.57
CA TYR A 64 -19.72 -3.17 -8.01
C TYR A 64 -19.83 -4.32 -7.03
N LYS A 65 -20.93 -4.40 -6.30
CA LYS A 65 -21.14 -5.39 -5.22
C LYS A 65 -19.95 -5.38 -4.24
N SER A 66 -19.19 -6.45 -4.20
CA SER A 66 -18.03 -6.63 -3.35
C SER A 66 -16.69 -6.31 -4.05
N LEU A 67 -16.74 -5.76 -5.25
CA LEU A 67 -15.58 -5.37 -6.04
C LEU A 67 -15.37 -3.85 -5.98
N PHE A 68 -14.17 -3.44 -5.65
CA PHE A 68 -13.70 -2.05 -5.69
C PHE A 68 -12.47 -1.99 -6.58
N LEU A 69 -12.55 -1.23 -7.66
CA LEU A 69 -11.45 -0.99 -8.57
C LEU A 69 -11.16 0.50 -8.61
N THR A 70 -9.93 0.86 -8.30
CA THR A 70 -9.44 2.24 -8.46
C THR A 70 -8.33 2.25 -9.50
N LEU A 71 -8.43 3.13 -10.48
CA LEU A 71 -7.39 3.39 -11.46
C LEU A 71 -6.99 4.86 -11.30
N ASN A 72 -5.68 5.13 -11.24
CA ASN A 72 -5.17 6.49 -11.18
C ASN A 72 -4.10 6.67 -12.26
N TYR A 73 -4.14 7.83 -12.87
CA TYR A 73 -3.08 8.32 -13.75
C TYR A 73 -2.64 9.70 -13.27
N ASP A 74 -1.36 9.81 -12.96
CA ASP A 74 -0.75 11.06 -12.51
C ASP A 74 0.28 11.54 -13.53
N TYR A 75 0.16 12.79 -13.93
CA TYR A 75 1.18 13.51 -14.67
C TYR A 75 1.73 14.62 -13.77
N VAL A 76 3.00 14.51 -13.41
CA VAL A 76 3.68 15.46 -12.53
C VAL A 76 4.70 16.24 -13.32
N TYR A 77 4.52 17.53 -13.38
CA TYR A 77 5.48 18.47 -13.96
C TYR A 77 6.44 18.94 -12.87
N ARG A 78 7.73 18.84 -13.13
CA ARG A 78 8.83 19.15 -12.18
C ARG A 78 8.71 18.41 -10.85
N PRO A 79 8.55 17.08 -10.83
CA PRO A 79 8.52 16.34 -9.58
C PRO A 79 9.79 16.56 -8.79
N LEU A 80 9.64 16.67 -7.45
CA LEU A 80 10.75 16.72 -6.51
C LEU A 80 11.27 15.29 -6.30
N LEU A 81 12.55 15.08 -6.50
CA LEU A 81 13.18 13.78 -6.35
C LEU A 81 14.35 13.87 -5.38
N PRO A 82 14.39 13.02 -4.32
CA PRO A 82 15.59 12.86 -3.51
C PRO A 82 16.71 12.27 -4.35
N VAL A 83 17.85 12.94 -4.42
CA VAL A 83 19.01 12.55 -5.19
C VAL A 83 20.22 12.31 -4.30
N ILE A 84 21.09 11.41 -4.73
CA ILE A 84 22.37 11.14 -4.06
C ILE A 84 23.45 11.12 -5.12
N TYR A 85 24.51 11.88 -4.91
CA TYR A 85 25.65 11.93 -5.80
C TYR A 85 26.97 11.97 -5.02
N SER A 86 28.06 11.56 -5.65
CA SER A 86 29.39 11.66 -5.04
C SER A 86 29.90 13.09 -5.10
N LEU A 87 30.55 13.53 -4.03
CA LEU A 87 31.17 14.86 -3.98
C LEU A 87 32.22 14.97 -5.07
N GLU A 88 32.24 16.09 -5.80
CA GLU A 88 33.24 16.38 -6.80
C GLU A 88 34.63 16.47 -6.13
N GLY A 89 35.58 15.75 -6.70
CA GLY A 89 36.95 15.65 -6.14
C GLY A 89 37.11 14.65 -4.98
N ASN A 90 36.03 14.06 -4.45
CA ASN A 90 36.13 13.03 -3.41
C ASN A 90 34.96 12.02 -3.54
N SER A 91 35.17 10.98 -4.33
CA SER A 91 34.14 9.94 -4.58
C SER A 91 33.78 9.08 -3.36
N ALA A 92 34.56 9.18 -2.26
CA ALA A 92 34.25 8.49 -1.01
C ALA A 92 33.16 9.21 -0.19
N VAL A 93 32.87 10.46 -0.53
CA VAL A 93 31.84 11.26 0.15
C VAL A 93 30.59 11.34 -0.73
N THR A 94 29.44 11.01 -0.17
CA THR A 94 28.13 11.15 -0.83
C THR A 94 27.40 12.38 -0.33
N VAL A 95 26.68 13.04 -1.22
CA VAL A 95 25.83 14.19 -0.91
C VAL A 95 24.39 13.81 -1.19
N SER A 96 23.55 13.90 -0.17
CA SER A 96 22.10 13.77 -0.28
C SER A 96 21.48 15.14 -0.52
N SER A 97 20.60 15.24 -1.52
CA SER A 97 19.94 16.50 -1.91
C SER A 97 18.56 16.23 -2.51
N GLN A 98 17.90 17.29 -2.95
CA GLN A 98 16.68 17.24 -3.74
C GLN A 98 16.92 17.89 -5.10
N ASP A 99 16.24 17.38 -6.14
CA ASP A 99 16.27 17.97 -7.47
C ASP A 99 14.91 17.86 -8.14
N ASN A 100 14.65 18.72 -9.15
CA ASN A 100 13.47 18.60 -9.99
C ASN A 100 13.80 17.82 -11.26
N LEU A 101 12.99 16.80 -11.53
CA LEU A 101 12.99 16.20 -12.86
C LEU A 101 12.10 17.00 -13.80
N SER A 102 12.20 16.72 -15.12
CA SER A 102 11.35 17.39 -16.11
C SER A 102 9.88 17.03 -15.94
N HIS A 103 9.56 15.75 -15.88
CA HIS A 103 8.22 15.23 -15.66
C HIS A 103 8.26 13.77 -15.21
N ARG A 104 7.17 13.33 -14.61
CA ARG A 104 6.89 11.94 -14.24
C ARG A 104 5.46 11.61 -14.63
N GLN A 105 5.26 10.41 -15.15
CA GLN A 105 3.94 9.83 -15.35
C GLN A 105 3.84 8.58 -14.46
N ALA A 106 2.70 8.36 -13.85
CA ALA A 106 2.45 7.16 -13.06
C ALA A 106 1.05 6.62 -13.35
N LEU A 107 0.99 5.33 -13.63
CA LEU A 107 -0.26 4.60 -13.73
C LEU A 107 -0.33 3.64 -12.54
N SER A 108 -1.41 3.71 -11.76
CA SER A 108 -1.66 2.77 -10.68
C SER A 108 -3.06 2.18 -10.75
N ALA A 109 -3.17 0.95 -10.30
CA ALA A 109 -4.45 0.25 -10.18
C ALA A 109 -4.50 -0.45 -8.83
N MET A 110 -5.64 -0.33 -8.15
CA MET A 110 -5.93 -1.04 -6.91
C MET A 110 -7.23 -1.80 -7.06
N LEU A 111 -7.17 -3.08 -6.80
CA LEU A 111 -8.31 -3.99 -6.82
C LEU A 111 -8.54 -4.53 -5.42
N ASN A 112 -9.76 -4.39 -4.91
CA ASN A 112 -10.22 -5.05 -3.70
C ASN A 112 -11.48 -5.85 -4.02
N TRP A 113 -11.44 -7.11 -3.70
CA TRP A 113 -12.59 -7.99 -3.83
C TRP A 113 -12.70 -8.88 -2.61
N ARG A 114 -13.92 -9.03 -2.10
CA ARG A 114 -14.21 -9.94 -1.00
C ARG A 114 -15.56 -10.60 -1.23
N ASN A 115 -15.61 -11.91 -1.09
CA ASN A 115 -16.86 -12.66 -1.17
C ASN A 115 -16.90 -13.74 -0.12
N THR A 116 -18.11 -14.00 0.36
CA THR A 116 -18.39 -15.06 1.35
C THR A 116 -19.42 -16.02 0.78
N TYR A 117 -19.03 -17.26 0.67
CA TYR A 117 -19.92 -18.34 0.26
C TYR A 117 -19.97 -19.40 1.38
N LYS A 118 -21.12 -19.48 2.06
CA LYS A 118 -21.33 -20.39 3.21
C LYS A 118 -20.24 -20.24 4.28
N CYS A 119 -19.39 -21.25 4.42
CA CYS A 119 -18.33 -21.32 5.40
C CYS A 119 -16.98 -20.75 4.89
N TYR A 120 -16.91 -20.35 3.63
CA TYR A 120 -15.69 -19.86 3.00
C TYR A 120 -15.79 -18.37 2.68
N THR A 121 -14.76 -17.62 3.07
CA THR A 121 -14.57 -16.21 2.69
C THR A 121 -13.25 -16.06 1.97
N ALA A 122 -13.28 -15.50 0.77
CA ALA A 122 -12.09 -15.13 0.02
C ALA A 122 -11.97 -13.61 -0.06
N SER A 123 -10.76 -13.11 0.08
CA SER A 123 -10.42 -11.70 -0.16
C SER A 123 -9.22 -11.61 -1.08
N LEU A 124 -9.31 -10.78 -2.09
CA LEU A 124 -8.23 -10.49 -3.02
C LEU A 124 -7.95 -8.98 -3.00
N THR A 125 -6.72 -8.60 -2.71
CA THR A 125 -6.24 -7.23 -2.84
C THR A 125 -5.07 -7.22 -3.80
N GLY A 126 -5.22 -6.49 -4.91
CA GLY A 126 -4.19 -6.32 -5.92
C GLY A 126 -3.76 -4.85 -5.99
N PHE A 127 -2.48 -4.62 -6.11
CA PHE A 127 -1.90 -3.31 -6.38
C PHE A 127 -0.93 -3.44 -7.55
N PHE A 128 -1.09 -2.56 -8.52
CA PHE A 128 -0.22 -2.43 -9.69
C PHE A 128 0.24 -0.98 -9.78
N GLN A 129 1.52 -0.80 -10.07
CA GLN A 129 2.08 0.52 -10.31
C GLN A 129 3.11 0.46 -11.43
N LYS A 130 3.00 1.38 -12.37
CA LYS A 130 4.00 1.65 -13.39
C LYS A 130 4.30 3.15 -13.41
N SER A 131 5.54 3.51 -13.13
CA SER A 131 6.06 4.85 -13.33
C SER A 131 6.79 4.93 -14.67
N ILE A 132 6.70 6.07 -15.33
CA ILE A 132 7.48 6.42 -16.51
C ILE A 132 8.20 7.71 -16.15
N MET A 133 9.49 7.59 -15.92
CA MET A 133 10.33 8.66 -15.42
C MET A 133 11.71 8.55 -16.05
N HIS A 134 12.27 9.69 -16.40
CA HIS A 134 13.61 9.78 -16.93
C HIS A 134 14.46 10.56 -15.92
N TYR A 135 15.52 9.95 -15.45
CA TYR A 135 16.44 10.60 -14.50
C TYR A 135 17.90 10.36 -14.89
N PRO A 136 18.79 11.28 -14.51
CA PRO A 136 20.20 11.15 -14.86
C PRO A 136 20.83 9.92 -14.21
N GLY A 137 21.62 9.20 -15.00
CA GLY A 137 22.39 8.06 -14.54
C GLY A 137 23.88 8.32 -14.51
N ILE A 138 24.65 7.25 -14.33
CA ILE A 138 26.10 7.28 -14.43
C ILE A 138 26.50 7.60 -15.88
N ASP A 139 27.57 8.38 -16.06
CA ASP A 139 28.13 8.71 -17.37
C ASP A 139 27.16 9.44 -18.34
N GLY A 140 26.24 10.23 -17.80
CA GLY A 140 25.27 10.98 -18.61
C GLY A 140 24.21 10.14 -19.27
N THR A 141 24.13 8.84 -18.96
CA THR A 141 23.05 7.98 -19.43
C THR A 141 21.73 8.38 -18.77
N THR A 142 20.61 8.16 -19.46
CA THR A 142 19.28 8.36 -18.88
C THR A 142 18.71 7.02 -18.48
N PHE A 143 18.32 6.88 -17.22
CA PHE A 143 17.58 5.70 -16.78
C PHE A 143 16.11 5.86 -17.08
N HIS A 144 15.51 4.76 -17.53
CA HIS A 144 14.07 4.64 -17.70
C HIS A 144 13.55 3.64 -16.68
N ASP A 145 12.41 3.94 -16.08
CA ASP A 145 11.70 2.97 -15.27
C ASP A 145 11.30 1.78 -16.16
N GLY A 146 11.70 0.59 -15.72
CA GLY A 146 11.52 -0.63 -16.50
C GLY A 146 10.17 -1.31 -16.25
N HIS A 147 10.20 -2.41 -15.50
CA HIS A 147 9.03 -3.24 -15.26
C HIS A 147 8.11 -2.65 -14.19
N PRO A 148 6.77 -2.80 -14.32
CA PRO A 148 5.83 -2.41 -13.29
C PRO A 148 6.03 -3.23 -12.02
N SER A 149 5.71 -2.65 -10.88
CA SER A 149 5.62 -3.35 -9.61
C SER A 149 4.18 -3.80 -9.37
N THR A 150 4.02 -5.04 -8.92
CA THR A 150 2.70 -5.61 -8.62
C THR A 150 2.74 -6.33 -7.28
N ILE A 151 1.73 -6.11 -6.45
CA ILE A 151 1.54 -6.78 -5.17
C ILE A 151 0.17 -7.43 -5.19
N LEU A 152 0.10 -8.69 -4.81
CA LEU A 152 -1.14 -9.43 -4.65
C LEU A 152 -1.20 -10.02 -3.25
N ASN A 153 -2.31 -9.79 -2.55
CA ASN A 153 -2.66 -10.46 -1.30
C ASN A 153 -3.91 -11.27 -1.53
N PHE A 154 -3.87 -12.53 -1.17
CA PHE A 154 -4.99 -13.45 -1.26
C PHE A 154 -5.22 -14.14 0.08
N ASP A 155 -6.32 -13.78 0.73
CA ASP A 155 -6.71 -14.29 2.04
C ASP A 155 -7.91 -15.21 1.91
N ASN A 156 -7.82 -16.35 2.59
CA ASN A 156 -8.84 -17.40 2.57
C ASN A 156 -9.19 -17.79 4.00
N ASP A 157 -10.44 -17.64 4.36
CA ASP A 157 -10.97 -18.00 5.67
C ASP A 157 -12.00 -19.13 5.53
N PHE A 158 -11.79 -20.22 6.24
CA PHE A 158 -12.70 -21.37 6.30
C PHE A 158 -13.29 -21.50 7.71
N LYS A 159 -14.58 -21.23 7.86
CA LYS A 159 -15.32 -21.49 9.08
C LYS A 159 -15.69 -22.97 9.13
N LEU A 160 -14.99 -23.74 9.95
CA LEU A 160 -15.18 -25.17 10.11
C LEU A 160 -16.14 -25.48 11.28
N PRO A 161 -16.76 -26.68 11.29
CA PRO A 161 -17.58 -27.11 12.41
C PRO A 161 -16.84 -27.03 13.76
N LYS A 162 -17.58 -27.04 14.86
CA LYS A 162 -17.04 -26.98 16.24
C LYS A 162 -16.22 -25.73 16.54
N HIS A 163 -16.59 -24.56 15.95
CA HIS A 163 -15.98 -23.25 16.15
C HIS A 163 -14.50 -23.18 15.77
N PHE A 164 -14.07 -23.94 14.76
CA PHE A 164 -12.77 -23.77 14.15
C PHE A 164 -12.82 -22.72 13.04
N LEU A 165 -11.74 -21.93 12.93
CA LEU A 165 -11.46 -21.04 11.82
C LEU A 165 -10.05 -21.36 11.31
N LEU A 166 -9.97 -21.73 10.03
CA LEU A 166 -8.70 -21.91 9.32
C LEU A 166 -8.53 -20.70 8.39
N SER A 167 -7.40 -20.02 8.51
CA SER A 167 -7.05 -18.87 7.66
C SER A 167 -5.75 -19.16 6.92
N LEU A 168 -5.75 -18.98 5.61
CA LEU A 168 -4.58 -19.08 4.75
C LEU A 168 -4.40 -17.73 4.04
N SER A 169 -3.25 -17.11 4.21
CA SER A 169 -2.89 -15.82 3.61
C SER A 169 -1.66 -16.00 2.74
N TRP A 170 -1.76 -15.55 1.49
CA TRP A 170 -0.64 -15.54 0.56
C TRP A 170 -0.42 -14.14 0.03
N GLN A 171 0.81 -13.66 0.16
CA GLN A 171 1.26 -12.41 -0.43
C GLN A 171 2.33 -12.69 -1.47
N GLN A 172 2.19 -12.07 -2.63
CA GLN A 172 3.18 -12.10 -3.70
C GLN A 172 3.53 -10.68 -4.12
N VAL A 173 4.80 -10.36 -4.11
CA VAL A 173 5.37 -9.15 -4.71
C VAL A 173 6.09 -9.58 -5.97
N TRP A 174 5.63 -9.13 -7.13
CA TRP A 174 6.41 -9.19 -8.36
C TRP A 174 7.27 -7.93 -8.42
N GLY A 175 8.57 -8.16 -8.46
CA GLY A 175 9.53 -7.07 -8.47
C GLY A 175 9.34 -6.14 -9.67
N GLY A 176 9.71 -4.88 -9.47
CA GLY A 176 9.60 -3.84 -10.47
C GLY A 176 10.03 -2.50 -9.91
N TYR A 177 9.84 -1.46 -10.70
CA TYR A 177 10.19 -0.11 -10.28
C TYR A 177 9.03 0.57 -9.55
N MET A 178 9.32 1.06 -8.36
CA MET A 178 8.51 2.02 -7.62
C MET A 178 9.31 3.33 -7.60
N GLU A 179 8.98 4.22 -8.50
CA GLU A 179 9.79 5.41 -8.81
C GLU A 179 11.25 5.03 -9.16
N SER A 180 12.23 5.57 -8.48
CA SER A 180 13.65 5.26 -8.71
C SER A 180 14.15 3.98 -8.02
N ILE A 181 13.29 3.25 -7.33
CA ILE A 181 13.64 2.07 -6.55
C ILE A 181 13.18 0.81 -7.28
N ASN A 182 14.12 -0.05 -7.64
CA ASN A 182 13.85 -1.38 -8.17
C ASN A 182 13.69 -2.36 -7.01
N VAL A 183 12.46 -2.74 -6.71
CA VAL A 183 12.12 -3.74 -5.70
C VAL A 183 12.24 -5.14 -6.31
N LYS A 184 12.78 -6.09 -5.58
CA LYS A 184 12.89 -7.49 -6.01
C LYS A 184 11.68 -8.30 -5.56
N SER A 185 11.40 -9.37 -6.29
CA SER A 185 10.28 -10.25 -5.96
C SER A 185 10.45 -10.92 -4.59
N SER A 186 9.35 -11.03 -3.86
CA SER A 186 9.23 -11.77 -2.60
C SER A 186 7.85 -12.39 -2.47
N SER A 187 7.74 -13.43 -1.65
CA SER A 187 6.48 -14.12 -1.42
C SER A 187 6.42 -14.59 0.03
N SER A 188 5.26 -14.49 0.66
CA SER A 188 5.03 -15.04 1.99
C SER A 188 3.70 -15.79 2.06
N VAL A 189 3.69 -16.85 2.86
CA VAL A 189 2.49 -17.65 3.14
C VAL A 189 2.34 -17.80 4.64
N ASN A 190 1.17 -17.42 5.13
CA ASN A 190 0.81 -17.53 6.54
C ASN A 190 -0.39 -18.47 6.69
N LEU A 191 -0.37 -19.29 7.73
CA LEU A 191 -1.43 -20.21 8.09
C LEU A 191 -1.81 -20.00 9.55
N SER A 192 -3.12 -19.90 9.80
CA SER A 192 -3.64 -19.71 11.17
C SER A 192 -4.79 -20.67 11.40
N ILE A 193 -4.76 -21.36 12.54
CA ILE A 193 -5.84 -22.20 13.04
C ILE A 193 -6.32 -21.62 14.36
N LYS A 194 -7.59 -21.24 14.41
CA LYS A 194 -8.21 -20.67 15.60
C LYS A 194 -9.35 -21.56 16.06
N LYS A 195 -9.49 -21.73 17.35
CA LYS A 195 -10.63 -22.42 17.97
C LYS A 195 -11.19 -21.61 19.12
N SER A 196 -12.50 -21.42 19.09
CA SER A 196 -13.24 -20.79 20.19
C SER A 196 -13.91 -21.83 21.09
N PHE A 197 -13.89 -21.59 22.40
CA PHE A 197 -14.47 -22.38 23.44
C PHE A 197 -15.33 -21.49 24.37
N LEU A 198 -16.13 -22.10 25.22
CA LEU A 198 -16.90 -21.40 26.28
C LEU A 198 -17.77 -20.25 25.72
N ASN A 199 -18.52 -20.49 24.63
CA ASN A 199 -19.33 -19.50 23.95
C ASN A 199 -18.50 -18.24 23.59
N ASP A 200 -17.36 -18.45 22.91
CA ASP A 200 -16.40 -17.43 22.44
C ASP A 200 -15.67 -16.66 23.53
N ARG A 201 -15.76 -17.10 24.79
CA ARG A 201 -14.98 -16.48 25.88
C ARG A 201 -13.51 -16.86 25.86
N LEU A 202 -13.19 -18.08 25.45
CA LEU A 202 -11.82 -18.58 25.35
C LEU A 202 -11.50 -18.85 23.88
N ARG A 203 -10.42 -18.26 23.38
CA ARG A 203 -9.93 -18.47 22.01
C ARG A 203 -8.48 -18.91 22.05
N LEU A 204 -8.19 -20.00 21.37
CA LEU A 204 -6.84 -20.50 21.11
C LEU A 204 -6.53 -20.28 19.64
N SER A 205 -5.35 -19.72 19.34
CA SER A 205 -4.83 -19.53 17.98
C SER A 205 -3.43 -20.12 17.87
N LEU A 206 -3.22 -20.90 16.83
CA LEU A 206 -1.89 -21.37 16.40
C LEU A 206 -1.62 -20.72 15.04
N ASP A 207 -0.58 -19.91 14.97
CA ASP A 207 -0.26 -19.08 13.80
C ASP A 207 1.14 -19.42 13.30
N GLY A 208 1.26 -19.80 12.04
CA GLY A 208 2.51 -19.97 11.31
C GLY A 208 2.70 -18.81 10.32
N TYR A 209 3.80 -18.11 10.45
CA TYR A 209 4.14 -16.96 9.60
C TYR A 209 5.28 -17.32 8.66
N ASP A 210 5.18 -16.84 7.42
CA ASP A 210 6.18 -17.02 6.36
C ASP A 210 6.73 -18.46 6.30
N ILE A 211 5.82 -19.43 6.16
CA ILE A 211 6.11 -20.87 6.26
C ILE A 211 7.26 -21.29 5.35
N PHE A 212 7.32 -20.69 4.15
CA PHE A 212 8.35 -20.98 3.15
C PHE A 212 9.57 -20.08 3.23
N ASN A 213 9.62 -19.14 4.21
CA ASN A 213 10.74 -18.20 4.43
C ASN A 213 11.09 -17.39 3.16
N GLY A 214 10.06 -16.96 2.45
CA GLY A 214 10.15 -16.24 1.18
C GLY A 214 10.08 -14.72 1.32
N ASP A 215 9.70 -14.19 2.50
CA ASP A 215 9.63 -12.77 2.76
C ASP A 215 11.04 -12.18 2.88
N ARG A 216 11.41 -11.38 1.86
CA ARG A 216 12.73 -10.75 1.76
C ARG A 216 12.58 -9.35 1.21
N ASN A 217 13.04 -8.37 1.95
CA ASN A 217 13.08 -7.00 1.47
C ASN A 217 14.41 -6.73 0.77
N ARG A 218 14.38 -6.74 -0.56
CA ARG A 218 15.52 -6.45 -1.40
C ARG A 218 15.15 -5.38 -2.41
N ALA A 219 15.92 -4.32 -2.45
CA ALA A 219 15.74 -3.24 -3.40
C ALA A 219 17.08 -2.68 -3.84
N CYS A 220 17.14 -2.09 -5.02
CA CYS A 220 18.26 -1.29 -5.44
C CYS A 220 17.77 0.02 -6.04
N ARG A 221 18.55 1.06 -5.82
CA ARG A 221 18.32 2.40 -6.35
C ARG A 221 19.60 2.87 -7.04
N GLN A 222 19.44 3.47 -8.21
CA GLN A 222 20.56 4.09 -8.90
C GLN A 222 20.11 5.46 -9.37
N ILE A 223 20.77 6.49 -8.85
CA ILE A 223 20.52 7.89 -9.22
C ILE A 223 21.88 8.56 -9.36
N TYR A 224 22.06 9.33 -10.41
CA TYR A 224 23.34 9.92 -10.79
C TYR A 224 24.45 8.85 -10.80
N ASN A 225 25.56 9.11 -10.12
CA ASN A 225 26.71 8.21 -10.04
C ASN A 225 26.71 7.30 -8.81
N VAL A 226 25.61 7.26 -8.04
CA VAL A 226 25.50 6.44 -6.83
C VAL A 226 24.50 5.31 -7.04
N ARG A 227 24.96 4.10 -6.77
CA ARG A 227 24.12 2.89 -6.71
C ARG A 227 24.04 2.40 -5.27
N SER A 228 22.83 2.37 -4.74
CA SER A 228 22.53 1.85 -3.41
C SER A 228 21.76 0.54 -3.53
N SER A 229 22.16 -0.47 -2.76
CA SER A 229 21.41 -1.74 -2.67
C SER A 229 21.04 -2.02 -1.23
N PHE A 230 19.79 -2.40 -1.03
CA PHE A 230 19.22 -2.73 0.27
C PHE A 230 18.88 -4.23 0.26
N ASN A 231 19.37 -4.96 1.24
CA ASN A 231 19.05 -6.36 1.42
C ASN A 231 18.82 -6.59 2.91
N THR A 232 17.56 -6.57 3.30
CA THR A 232 17.17 -6.77 4.68
C THR A 232 16.35 -8.04 4.78
N LYS A 233 16.84 -8.99 5.58
CA LYS A 233 16.11 -10.19 5.93
C LYS A 233 15.80 -10.16 7.42
N TYR A 234 14.52 -10.06 7.73
CA TYR A 234 14.03 -10.25 9.10
C TYR A 234 13.75 -11.74 9.35
N GLU A 235 13.71 -12.14 10.60
CA GLU A 235 13.24 -13.46 10.99
C GLU A 235 11.70 -13.47 10.94
N THR A 236 11.16 -13.60 9.74
CA THR A 236 9.70 -13.60 9.48
C THR A 236 9.10 -14.98 9.73
N ARG A 237 9.89 -16.05 9.55
CA ARG A 237 9.45 -17.42 9.77
C ARG A 237 9.35 -17.73 11.25
N LYS A 238 8.15 -17.77 11.76
CA LYS A 238 7.88 -18.02 13.19
C LYS A 238 6.56 -18.74 13.37
N VAL A 239 6.43 -19.41 14.53
CA VAL A 239 5.18 -20.01 15.00
C VAL A 239 4.78 -19.30 16.27
N GLY A 240 3.52 -18.93 16.37
CA GLY A 240 2.92 -18.27 17.53
C GLY A 240 1.77 -19.08 18.08
N LEU A 241 1.67 -19.16 19.40
CA LEU A 241 0.51 -19.70 20.12
C LEU A 241 -0.09 -18.57 20.95
N THR A 242 -1.37 -18.27 20.73
CA THR A 242 -2.07 -17.22 21.44
C THR A 242 -3.29 -17.77 22.16
N LEU A 243 -3.39 -17.49 23.45
CA LEU A 243 -4.57 -17.80 24.27
C LEU A 243 -5.22 -16.47 24.68
N THR A 244 -6.48 -16.29 24.29
CA THR A 244 -7.25 -15.10 24.64
C THR A 244 -8.46 -15.49 25.47
N TYR A 245 -8.59 -14.92 26.68
CA TYR A 245 -9.77 -15.10 27.52
C TYR A 245 -10.49 -13.77 27.75
N ARG A 246 -11.80 -13.74 27.47
CA ARG A 246 -12.68 -12.58 27.68
C ARG A 246 -13.43 -12.73 28.99
N PHE A 247 -13.09 -11.94 29.98
CA PHE A 247 -13.73 -11.96 31.32
C PHE A 247 -15.15 -11.43 31.30
N HIS A 248 -15.46 -10.51 30.38
CA HIS A 248 -16.77 -9.86 30.31
C HIS A 248 -17.31 -9.83 28.88
N LYS A 249 -18.61 -10.11 28.68
CA LYS A 249 -19.29 -9.76 27.42
C LYS A 249 -19.58 -8.26 27.48
N ILE A 250 -18.89 -7.47 26.71
CA ILE A 250 -19.35 -6.12 26.41
C ILE A 250 -20.67 -6.32 25.65
N LYS A 251 -21.80 -5.96 26.28
CA LYS A 251 -23.02 -5.70 25.52
C LYS A 251 -22.67 -4.59 24.55
N GLU A 252 -22.76 -4.84 23.24
CA GLU A 252 -22.77 -3.74 22.29
C GLU A 252 -23.89 -2.82 22.76
N ARG A 253 -23.51 -1.67 23.26
CA ARG A 253 -24.47 -0.58 23.43
C ARG A 253 -24.83 -0.20 22.00
N GLU A 254 -26.06 -0.47 21.59
CA GLU A 254 -26.61 0.21 20.43
C GLU A 254 -26.32 1.69 20.66
N ASN A 255 -25.47 2.25 19.81
CA ASN A 255 -25.27 3.68 19.76
C ASN A 255 -26.55 4.26 19.20
N GLN A 256 -27.54 4.44 20.09
CA GLN A 256 -28.70 5.27 19.76
C GLN A 256 -28.11 6.64 19.42
N THR A 257 -28.31 7.08 18.19
CA THR A 257 -27.92 8.42 17.79
C THR A 257 -28.59 9.43 18.73
N SER A 258 -27.93 10.53 19.01
CA SER A 258 -28.51 11.59 19.85
C SER A 258 -29.90 12.02 19.38
N ALA A 259 -30.17 11.90 18.07
CA ALA A 259 -31.46 12.14 17.44
C ALA A 259 -32.55 11.13 17.85
N GLU A 260 -32.22 9.82 17.94
CA GLU A 260 -33.18 8.77 18.37
C GLU A 260 -33.54 8.93 19.84
N VAL A 261 -32.57 9.28 20.69
CA VAL A 261 -32.81 9.55 22.12
C VAL A 261 -33.70 10.77 22.28
N GLU A 262 -33.51 11.83 21.48
CA GLU A 262 -34.31 13.06 21.54
C GLU A 262 -35.72 12.83 20.96
N MET A 263 -35.90 12.05 19.90
CA MET A 263 -37.20 11.69 19.35
C MET A 263 -38.01 10.86 20.34
N LYS A 264 -37.39 9.91 21.03
CA LYS A 264 -38.03 9.09 22.03
C LYS A 264 -38.43 9.93 23.28
N ARG A 265 -37.66 10.93 23.65
CA ARG A 265 -37.95 11.89 24.69
C ARG A 265 -39.11 12.83 24.33
N LEU A 266 -39.26 13.15 23.04
CA LEU A 266 -40.34 13.97 22.49
C LEU A 266 -41.62 13.19 22.17
N GLY A 267 -41.65 11.87 22.42
CA GLY A 267 -42.82 11.01 22.15
C GLY A 267 -43.17 10.84 20.68
N ILE A 268 -42.19 11.03 19.79
CA ILE A 268 -42.37 10.84 18.34
C ILE A 268 -42.20 9.34 18.04
N PRO A 269 -43.21 8.66 17.45
CA PRO A 269 -43.10 7.25 17.11
C PRO A 269 -42.07 7.03 15.99
N GLU A 270 -41.35 5.91 16.07
CA GLU A 270 -40.47 5.42 14.99
C GLU A 270 -41.33 5.00 13.80
N GLU A 271 -41.06 5.50 12.59
CA GLU A 271 -41.64 5.04 11.35
C GLU A 271 -40.99 3.74 10.84
#